data_456fef3305bcc2bf41ab8772ee6ed647
#
_entry.id   456fef3305bcc2bf41ab8772ee6ed647
#
_cell.length_a   1.000
_cell.length_b   1.000
_cell.length_c   1.000
_cell.angle_alpha   90.00
_cell.angle_beta   90.00
_cell.angle_gamma   90.00
#
_symmetry.space_group_name_H-M   'P 1'
#
loop_
_entity.id
_entity.type
_entity.pdbx_description
1 polymer ?
#
loop_
_entity_poly.entity_id
_entity_poly.type
_entity_poly.pdbx_seq_one_letter_code
_entity_poly.pdbx_strand_id
1 'polypeptide(L)'
;MKPSHTYHRFPLSRIATFDVMSAGKKKHHVSALLEFDVSEGRKRLREIRKAGSMISFNAWILKSIGITLAKHGKAASFRAGRRRIISFDDINISMLVEKVIDGEKVPIPLLIQKVNGKSLAEITRDIEDAKNQQLSGNDILLHRKRSLTEGIYYRLPGFLRRLVWQTILNRPFSAFSKMGNVSVTSLGMTGKISGWFIPVSVHPVTFGIGSVIQKAVVVNNEVVIRDMLNVTVLLDHDVIDGGPMVRFINDLAKSVEQAEALRNTQTNTTSVNDLTV
;
A
#
# COMPACT_ATOMS: atom_id res chain seq x y z
N MET A 1 -7.52 13.98 -45.73
CA MET A 1 -6.24 13.36 -45.32
C MET A 1 -6.46 12.52 -44.05
N LYS A 2 -6.01 11.26 -44.00
CA LYS A 2 -6.01 10.51 -42.73
C LYS A 2 -4.87 11.03 -41.85
N PRO A 3 -5.10 11.28 -40.55
CA PRO A 3 -4.03 11.74 -39.68
C PRO A 3 -2.90 10.70 -39.57
N SER A 4 -1.66 11.16 -39.44
CA SER A 4 -0.52 10.28 -39.17
C SER A 4 -0.73 9.58 -37.81
N HIS A 5 -0.56 8.27 -37.77
CA HIS A 5 -0.73 7.48 -36.55
C HIS A 5 0.22 6.29 -36.51
N THR A 6 0.55 5.83 -35.31
CA THR A 6 1.40 4.67 -35.06
C THR A 6 0.66 3.67 -34.18
N TYR A 7 0.70 2.39 -34.55
CA TYR A 7 0.15 1.33 -33.71
C TYR A 7 1.21 0.82 -32.73
N HIS A 8 0.84 0.73 -31.46
CA HIS A 8 1.68 0.09 -30.44
C HIS A 8 1.03 -1.22 -30.00
N ARG A 9 1.85 -2.24 -29.75
CA ARG A 9 1.35 -3.53 -29.22
C ARG A 9 0.82 -3.34 -27.80
N PHE A 10 -0.41 -3.79 -27.53
CA PHE A 10 -0.98 -3.77 -26.20
C PHE A 10 -0.40 -4.93 -25.36
N PRO A 11 0.33 -4.67 -24.23
CA PRO A 11 0.94 -5.72 -23.42
C PRO A 11 -0.11 -6.62 -22.77
N LEU A 12 0.10 -7.95 -22.79
CA LEU A 12 -0.82 -8.91 -22.17
C LEU A 12 -1.03 -8.65 -20.66
N SER A 13 0.03 -8.25 -19.95
CA SER A 13 -0.03 -7.88 -18.53
C SER A 13 -1.07 -6.80 -18.22
N ARG A 14 -1.30 -5.87 -19.15
CA ARG A 14 -2.31 -4.82 -19.00
C ARG A 14 -3.75 -5.34 -19.03
N ILE A 15 -3.98 -6.53 -19.59
CA ILE A 15 -5.32 -7.16 -19.60
C ILE A 15 -5.77 -7.44 -18.15
N ALA A 16 -4.89 -8.02 -17.33
CA ALA A 16 -5.20 -8.27 -15.91
C ALA A 16 -5.45 -6.96 -15.16
N THR A 17 -4.62 -5.93 -15.39
CA THR A 17 -4.81 -4.60 -14.82
C THR A 17 -6.18 -4.01 -15.20
N PHE A 18 -6.55 -4.12 -16.48
CA PHE A 18 -7.85 -3.64 -16.96
C PHE A 18 -9.03 -4.35 -16.27
N ASP A 19 -8.93 -5.68 -16.12
CA ASP A 19 -9.98 -6.48 -15.45
C ASP A 19 -10.12 -6.10 -13.97
N VAL A 20 -9.00 -5.92 -13.23
CA VAL A 20 -8.98 -5.46 -11.83
C VAL A 20 -9.56 -4.05 -11.70
N MET A 21 -9.12 -3.13 -12.55
CA MET A 21 -9.63 -1.74 -12.55
C MET A 21 -11.13 -1.69 -12.84
N SER A 22 -11.61 -2.53 -13.76
CA SER A 22 -13.05 -2.65 -14.08
C SER A 22 -13.85 -3.18 -12.88
N ALA A 23 -13.28 -4.08 -12.08
CA ALA A 23 -13.89 -4.55 -10.85
C ALA A 23 -13.85 -3.48 -9.75
N GLY A 24 -12.73 -2.75 -9.62
CA GLY A 24 -12.55 -1.70 -8.62
C GLY A 24 -13.50 -0.51 -8.79
N LYS A 25 -13.85 -0.16 -10.04
CA LYS A 25 -14.86 0.89 -10.32
C LYS A 25 -16.26 0.61 -9.74
N LYS A 26 -16.54 -0.64 -9.36
CA LYS A 26 -17.81 -1.03 -8.72
C LYS A 26 -17.82 -0.86 -7.21
N LYS A 27 -16.70 -0.50 -6.61
CA LYS A 27 -16.58 -0.20 -5.19
C LYS A 27 -17.06 1.21 -4.89
N HIS A 28 -17.77 1.38 -3.79
CA HIS A 28 -18.24 2.69 -3.33
C HIS A 28 -17.20 3.34 -2.40
N HIS A 29 -16.03 3.62 -2.94
CA HIS A 29 -14.97 4.26 -2.18
C HIS A 29 -15.28 5.74 -1.91
N VAL A 30 -15.16 6.14 -0.64
CA VAL A 30 -15.02 7.53 -0.25
C VAL A 30 -13.54 7.87 -0.25
N SER A 31 -13.18 9.00 -0.87
CA SER A 31 -11.80 9.46 -1.00
C SER A 31 -11.54 10.61 -0.03
N ALA A 32 -10.56 10.46 0.86
CA ALA A 32 -10.03 11.54 1.68
C ALA A 32 -8.65 11.96 1.15
N LEU A 33 -8.46 13.25 0.92
CA LEU A 33 -7.20 13.85 0.48
C LEU A 33 -6.57 14.55 1.69
N LEU A 34 -5.43 14.04 2.16
CA LEU A 34 -4.84 14.38 3.44
C LEU A 34 -3.40 14.85 3.27
N GLU A 35 -2.93 15.65 4.23
CA GLU A 35 -1.53 16.04 4.38
C GLU A 35 -1.09 15.67 5.78
N PHE A 36 -0.04 14.87 5.88
CA PHE A 36 0.56 14.52 7.17
C PHE A 36 1.90 15.21 7.34
N ASP A 37 2.13 15.83 8.49
CA ASP A 37 3.46 16.31 8.88
C ASP A 37 4.37 15.13 9.21
N VAL A 38 5.35 14.87 8.35
CA VAL A 38 6.31 13.77 8.50
C VAL A 38 7.69 14.26 8.97
N SER A 39 7.80 15.51 9.39
CA SER A 39 9.09 16.13 9.78
C SER A 39 9.75 15.38 10.93
N GLU A 40 9.00 15.06 12.00
CA GLU A 40 9.51 14.34 13.15
C GLU A 40 9.93 12.90 12.78
N GLY A 41 9.10 12.19 12.05
CA GLY A 41 9.44 10.83 11.61
C GLY A 41 10.67 10.77 10.70
N ARG A 42 10.83 11.74 9.80
CA ARG A 42 12.02 11.83 8.95
C ARG A 42 13.27 12.17 9.77
N LYS A 43 13.15 13.01 10.80
CA LYS A 43 14.24 13.29 11.74
C LYS A 43 14.66 12.00 12.45
N ARG A 44 13.72 11.25 13.04
CA ARG A 44 13.99 9.97 13.71
C ARG A 44 14.58 8.92 12.78
N LEU A 45 14.11 8.81 11.56
CA LEU A 45 14.70 7.89 10.58
C LEU A 45 16.16 8.24 10.27
N ARG A 46 16.53 9.52 10.23
CA ARG A 46 17.93 9.93 10.07
C ARG A 46 18.78 9.55 11.29
N GLU A 47 18.26 9.70 12.50
CA GLU A 47 18.92 9.31 13.76
C GLU A 47 19.14 7.79 13.83
N ILE A 48 18.08 7.00 13.53
CA ILE A 48 18.14 5.53 13.47
C ILE A 48 19.20 5.08 12.45
N ARG A 49 19.28 5.73 11.29
CA ARG A 49 20.27 5.41 10.26
C ARG A 49 21.69 5.74 10.74
N LYS A 50 21.90 6.86 11.43
CA LYS A 50 23.19 7.23 12.03
C LYS A 50 23.62 6.22 13.09
N ALA A 51 22.67 5.61 13.80
CA ALA A 51 22.92 4.54 14.78
C ALA A 51 23.14 3.15 14.12
N GLY A 52 23.26 3.05 12.78
CA GLY A 52 23.57 1.83 12.07
C GLY A 52 22.36 0.95 11.69
N SER A 53 21.14 1.36 12.02
CA SER A 53 19.93 0.60 11.66
C SER A 53 19.31 1.12 10.37
N MET A 54 19.01 0.21 9.44
CA MET A 54 18.41 0.55 8.14
C MET A 54 16.89 0.34 8.19
N ILE A 55 16.15 1.40 8.47
CA ILE A 55 14.68 1.41 8.39
C ILE A 55 14.25 2.31 7.24
N SER A 56 13.42 1.78 6.35
CA SER A 56 12.93 2.52 5.21
C SER A 56 11.73 3.41 5.59
N PHE A 57 11.59 4.56 4.89
CA PHE A 57 10.43 5.44 5.02
C PHE A 57 9.12 4.69 4.76
N ASN A 58 9.10 3.84 3.73
CA ASN A 58 7.93 3.04 3.40
C ASN A 58 7.56 2.07 4.53
N ALA A 59 8.54 1.40 5.16
CA ALA A 59 8.29 0.50 6.28
C ALA A 59 7.64 1.23 7.46
N TRP A 60 8.09 2.45 7.78
CA TRP A 60 7.46 3.28 8.79
C TRP A 60 6.01 3.60 8.46
N ILE A 61 5.72 4.08 7.24
CA ILE A 61 4.34 4.41 6.82
C ILE A 61 3.46 3.16 6.83
N LEU A 62 3.92 2.03 6.28
CA LEU A 62 3.17 0.77 6.29
C LEU A 62 2.88 0.28 7.71
N LYS A 63 3.87 0.39 8.62
CA LYS A 63 3.69 0.02 10.03
C LYS A 63 2.66 0.92 10.71
N SER A 64 2.71 2.24 10.49
CA SER A 64 1.73 3.18 11.03
C SER A 64 0.31 2.86 10.54
N ILE A 65 0.14 2.55 9.25
CA ILE A 65 -1.12 2.08 8.67
C ILE A 65 -1.57 0.77 9.36
N GLY A 66 -0.66 -0.21 9.49
CA GLY A 66 -0.96 -1.53 10.05
C GLY A 66 -1.44 -1.47 11.50
N ILE A 67 -0.73 -0.74 12.37
CA ILE A 67 -1.10 -0.62 13.80
C ILE A 67 -2.40 0.19 13.99
N THR A 68 -2.63 1.21 13.16
CA THR A 68 -3.86 2.01 13.25
C THR A 68 -5.06 1.18 12.76
N LEU A 69 -4.95 0.47 11.64
CA LEU A 69 -6.03 -0.39 11.14
C LEU A 69 -6.33 -1.56 12.08
N ALA A 70 -5.34 -2.09 12.81
CA ALA A 70 -5.59 -3.11 13.84
C ALA A 70 -6.52 -2.60 14.95
N LYS A 71 -6.45 -1.30 15.30
CA LYS A 71 -7.39 -0.66 16.23
C LYS A 71 -8.77 -0.37 15.60
N HIS A 72 -8.82 -0.24 14.28
CA HIS A 72 -10.01 0.11 13.49
C HIS A 72 -10.38 -1.00 12.49
N GLY A 73 -10.41 -2.26 12.93
CA GLY A 73 -10.55 -3.44 12.07
C GLY A 73 -11.73 -3.42 11.09
N LYS A 74 -12.83 -2.72 11.44
CA LYS A 74 -13.97 -2.54 10.53
C LYS A 74 -13.59 -1.78 9.25
N ALA A 75 -12.63 -0.88 9.30
CA ALA A 75 -12.20 -0.12 8.13
C ALA A 75 -11.62 -1.03 7.04
N ALA A 76 -10.90 -2.10 7.43
CA ALA A 76 -10.28 -3.06 6.52
C ALA A 76 -11.09 -4.35 6.33
N SER A 77 -12.41 -4.29 6.54
CA SER A 77 -13.31 -5.43 6.44
C SER A 77 -13.79 -5.68 5.03
N PHE A 78 -14.16 -6.92 4.75
CA PHE A 78 -14.80 -7.33 3.51
C PHE A 78 -16.30 -7.55 3.71
N ARG A 79 -17.07 -7.19 2.70
CA ARG A 79 -18.47 -7.60 2.64
C ARG A 79 -18.57 -9.09 2.35
N ALA A 80 -19.34 -9.82 3.14
CA ALA A 80 -19.60 -11.26 3.00
C ALA A 80 -21.08 -11.52 2.71
N GLY A 81 -21.42 -11.56 1.43
CA GLY A 81 -22.81 -11.68 0.98
C GLY A 81 -23.61 -10.41 1.26
N ARG A 82 -24.91 -10.55 1.55
CA ARG A 82 -25.83 -9.41 1.69
C ARG A 82 -25.93 -8.82 3.10
N ARG A 83 -25.59 -9.59 4.15
CA ARG A 83 -25.92 -9.23 5.56
C ARG A 83 -24.73 -9.34 6.51
N ARG A 84 -23.54 -9.65 6.04
CA ARG A 84 -22.37 -9.85 6.91
C ARG A 84 -21.15 -9.10 6.37
N ILE A 85 -20.33 -8.64 7.28
CA ILE A 85 -18.97 -8.17 7.03
C ILE A 85 -17.99 -9.09 7.78
N ILE A 86 -16.80 -9.26 7.27
CA ILE A 86 -15.72 -10.04 7.88
C ILE A 86 -14.54 -9.11 8.09
N SER A 87 -14.09 -8.98 9.33
CA SER A 87 -12.83 -8.34 9.71
C SER A 87 -11.78 -9.43 9.97
N PHE A 88 -10.55 -9.17 9.57
CA PHE A 88 -9.40 -10.02 9.88
C PHE A 88 -8.52 -9.29 10.89
N ASP A 89 -7.97 -10.02 11.87
CA ASP A 89 -7.08 -9.45 12.89
C ASP A 89 -5.72 -9.06 12.28
N ASP A 90 -5.29 -9.82 11.27
CA ASP A 90 -4.08 -9.53 10.53
C ASP A 90 -4.33 -8.42 9.48
N ILE A 91 -3.41 -7.47 9.39
CA ILE A 91 -3.39 -6.46 8.35
C ILE A 91 -2.34 -6.87 7.30
N ASN A 92 -2.85 -7.30 6.15
CA ASN A 92 -2.05 -7.69 5.00
C ASN A 92 -2.08 -6.57 3.97
N ILE A 93 -0.91 -6.03 3.64
CA ILE A 93 -0.78 -4.89 2.73
C ILE A 93 -0.21 -5.34 1.39
N SER A 94 -0.96 -5.11 0.33
CA SER A 94 -0.46 -5.21 -1.05
C SER A 94 0.11 -3.88 -1.49
N MET A 95 1.38 -3.84 -1.86
CA MET A 95 2.02 -2.66 -2.43
C MET A 95 2.67 -2.97 -3.78
N LEU A 96 2.82 -1.94 -4.62
CA LEU A 96 3.56 -2.07 -5.86
C LEU A 96 5.03 -1.72 -5.60
N VAL A 97 5.93 -2.61 -6.00
CA VAL A 97 7.38 -2.36 -6.05
C VAL A 97 7.84 -2.30 -7.50
N GLU A 98 8.65 -1.30 -7.82
CA GLU A 98 9.21 -1.17 -9.16
C GLU A 98 10.42 -2.09 -9.31
N LYS A 99 10.40 -2.92 -10.35
CA LYS A 99 11.53 -3.80 -10.72
C LYS A 99 11.98 -3.50 -12.13
N VAL A 100 13.25 -3.69 -12.37
CA VAL A 100 13.82 -3.63 -13.75
C VAL A 100 13.80 -5.04 -14.31
N ILE A 101 13.06 -5.25 -15.42
CA ILE A 101 12.96 -6.50 -16.15
C ILE A 101 13.29 -6.18 -17.61
N ASP A 102 14.28 -6.82 -18.16
CA ASP A 102 14.75 -6.59 -19.55
C ASP A 102 15.01 -5.10 -19.86
N GLY A 103 15.51 -4.34 -18.87
CA GLY A 103 15.80 -2.91 -19.00
C GLY A 103 14.59 -1.99 -18.81
N GLU A 104 13.38 -2.52 -18.65
CA GLU A 104 12.16 -1.76 -18.41
C GLU A 104 11.74 -1.82 -16.93
N LYS A 105 11.23 -0.69 -16.42
CA LYS A 105 10.69 -0.60 -15.07
C LYS A 105 9.24 -1.11 -15.04
N VAL A 106 9.02 -2.23 -14.36
CA VAL A 106 7.72 -2.88 -14.25
C VAL A 106 7.23 -2.87 -12.80
N PRO A 107 6.02 -2.36 -12.51
CA PRO A 107 5.43 -2.45 -11.17
C PRO A 107 4.96 -3.88 -10.89
N ILE A 108 5.44 -4.47 -9.80
CA ILE A 108 5.09 -5.82 -9.36
C ILE A 108 4.39 -5.74 -8.00
N PRO A 109 3.25 -6.43 -7.81
CA PRO A 109 2.59 -6.48 -6.51
C PRO A 109 3.41 -7.32 -5.51
N LEU A 110 3.64 -6.74 -4.33
CA LEU A 110 4.21 -7.38 -3.16
C LEU A 110 3.14 -7.45 -2.07
N LEU A 111 2.86 -8.64 -1.55
CA LEU A 111 1.97 -8.82 -0.40
C LEU A 111 2.80 -8.99 0.87
N ILE A 112 2.76 -8.00 1.75
CA ILE A 112 3.37 -8.05 3.09
C ILE A 112 2.28 -8.49 4.06
N GLN A 113 2.44 -9.68 4.63
CA GLN A 113 1.48 -10.24 5.58
C GLN A 113 1.76 -9.76 6.99
N LYS A 114 0.70 -9.61 7.80
CA LYS A 114 0.76 -9.32 9.25
C LYS A 114 1.58 -8.07 9.60
N VAL A 115 1.42 -7.01 8.81
CA VAL A 115 2.18 -5.76 8.99
C VAL A 115 1.99 -5.18 10.39
N ASN A 116 0.81 -5.33 10.98
CA ASN A 116 0.52 -4.92 12.36
C ASN A 116 1.38 -5.66 13.40
N GLY A 117 1.74 -6.91 13.16
CA GLY A 117 2.59 -7.72 14.05
C GLY A 117 4.10 -7.63 13.77
N LYS A 118 4.50 -7.31 12.52
CA LYS A 118 5.90 -7.25 12.12
C LYS A 118 6.63 -6.03 12.69
N SER A 119 7.93 -6.18 12.95
CA SER A 119 8.83 -5.07 13.26
C SER A 119 9.13 -4.23 12.01
N LEU A 120 9.62 -3.01 12.22
CA LEU A 120 10.05 -2.13 11.11
C LEU A 120 11.19 -2.72 10.29
N ALA A 121 12.11 -3.46 10.95
CA ALA A 121 13.22 -4.12 10.28
C ALA A 121 12.73 -5.26 9.37
N GLU A 122 11.76 -6.07 9.83
CA GLU A 122 11.16 -7.12 9.00
C GLU A 122 10.43 -6.55 7.79
N ILE A 123 9.63 -5.49 7.97
CA ILE A 123 8.94 -4.84 6.85
C ILE A 123 9.94 -4.24 5.86
N THR A 124 11.03 -3.61 6.36
CA THR A 124 12.08 -3.07 5.50
C THR A 124 12.73 -4.18 4.68
N ARG A 125 13.06 -5.31 5.32
CA ARG A 125 13.64 -6.49 4.65
C ARG A 125 12.71 -7.05 3.59
N ASP A 126 11.43 -7.27 3.91
CA ASP A 126 10.44 -7.75 2.93
C ASP A 126 10.41 -6.89 1.66
N ILE A 127 10.49 -5.55 1.82
CA ILE A 127 10.49 -4.60 0.70
C ILE A 127 11.79 -4.70 -0.10
N GLU A 128 12.93 -4.80 0.58
CA GLU A 128 14.25 -4.88 -0.06
C GLU A 128 14.45 -6.21 -0.77
N ASP A 129 14.11 -7.32 -0.13
CA ASP A 129 14.14 -8.65 -0.72
C ASP A 129 13.28 -8.71 -1.98
N ALA A 130 12.07 -8.13 -1.91
CA ALA A 130 11.20 -8.04 -3.08
C ALA A 130 11.81 -7.22 -4.22
N LYS A 131 12.53 -6.13 -3.94
CA LYS A 131 13.22 -5.33 -4.97
C LYS A 131 14.41 -6.06 -5.58
N ASN A 132 15.19 -6.75 -4.74
CA ASN A 132 16.45 -7.39 -5.12
C ASN A 132 16.26 -8.77 -5.78
N GLN A 133 15.09 -9.41 -5.59
CA GLN A 133 14.79 -10.68 -6.20
C GLN A 133 14.85 -10.57 -7.72
N GLN A 134 15.78 -11.28 -8.35
CA GLN A 134 15.86 -11.36 -9.80
C GLN A 134 14.64 -12.14 -10.32
N LEU A 135 13.79 -11.47 -11.08
CA LEU A 135 12.70 -12.11 -11.81
C LEU A 135 13.14 -12.29 -13.25
N SER A 136 13.06 -13.50 -13.73
CA SER A 136 13.10 -13.80 -15.17
C SER A 136 11.80 -13.32 -15.80
N GLY A 137 11.82 -12.87 -17.06
CA GLY A 137 10.64 -12.35 -17.79
C GLY A 137 9.41 -13.27 -17.80
N ASN A 138 9.53 -14.49 -17.25
CA ASN A 138 8.45 -15.47 -17.09
C ASN A 138 7.74 -15.42 -15.71
N ASP A 139 8.24 -14.61 -14.73
CA ASP A 139 7.76 -14.61 -13.33
C ASP A 139 6.83 -13.42 -12.99
N ILE A 140 6.31 -12.69 -13.98
CA ILE A 140 5.76 -11.33 -13.86
C ILE A 140 4.44 -11.24 -13.04
N LEU A 141 3.76 -12.34 -12.74
CA LEU A 141 2.39 -12.27 -12.20
C LEU A 141 2.12 -13.11 -10.95
N LEU A 142 2.83 -13.10 -9.91
CA LEU A 142 2.53 -13.78 -8.63
C LEU A 142 3.62 -14.78 -8.19
N HIS A 143 4.88 -14.40 -8.08
CA HIS A 143 5.90 -15.20 -7.36
C HIS A 143 5.91 -16.71 -7.66
N ARG A 144 5.48 -17.14 -8.85
CA ARG A 144 5.40 -18.55 -9.20
C ARG A 144 5.68 -18.75 -10.69
N LYS A 145 6.48 -19.77 -11.02
CA LYS A 145 6.66 -20.27 -12.40
C LYS A 145 5.34 -20.16 -13.18
N ARG A 146 5.42 -19.65 -14.41
CA ARG A 146 4.27 -19.49 -15.33
C ARG A 146 3.31 -20.67 -15.17
N SER A 147 2.24 -20.47 -14.42
CA SER A 147 1.24 -21.52 -14.20
C SER A 147 0.47 -21.68 -15.50
N LEU A 148 0.21 -22.92 -15.88
CA LEU A 148 -0.70 -23.24 -17.01
C LEU A 148 -2.01 -22.43 -16.92
N THR A 149 -2.45 -22.13 -15.70
CA THR A 149 -3.64 -21.31 -15.41
C THR A 149 -3.51 -19.85 -15.87
N GLU A 150 -2.32 -19.26 -15.90
CA GLU A 150 -2.11 -17.87 -16.39
C GLU A 150 -2.25 -17.80 -17.90
N GLY A 151 -1.67 -18.76 -18.63
CA GLY A 151 -1.83 -18.85 -20.07
C GLY A 151 -3.30 -19.04 -20.49
N ILE A 152 -4.05 -19.80 -19.71
CA ILE A 152 -5.50 -20.01 -19.90
C ILE A 152 -6.25 -18.70 -19.62
N TYR A 153 -5.93 -17.98 -18.52
CA TYR A 153 -6.57 -16.71 -18.16
C TYR A 153 -6.54 -15.69 -19.30
N TYR A 154 -5.38 -15.47 -19.92
CA TYR A 154 -5.26 -14.50 -21.01
C TYR A 154 -5.96 -14.90 -22.31
N ARG A 155 -6.23 -16.20 -22.50
CA ARG A 155 -7.00 -16.72 -23.64
C ARG A 155 -8.51 -16.67 -23.42
N LEU A 156 -8.96 -16.51 -22.17
CA LEU A 156 -10.38 -16.43 -21.85
C LEU A 156 -11.02 -15.17 -22.45
N PRO A 157 -12.26 -15.25 -22.94
CA PRO A 157 -13.07 -14.07 -23.27
C PRO A 157 -13.21 -13.14 -22.06
N GLY A 158 -13.31 -11.83 -22.30
CA GLY A 158 -13.34 -10.81 -21.23
C GLY A 158 -14.44 -11.00 -20.19
N PHE A 159 -15.61 -11.56 -20.57
CA PHE A 159 -16.70 -11.84 -19.64
C PHE A 159 -16.35 -12.96 -18.64
N LEU A 160 -15.64 -14.01 -19.08
CA LEU A 160 -15.18 -15.09 -18.21
C LEU A 160 -14.09 -14.60 -17.24
N ARG A 161 -13.13 -13.77 -17.71
CA ARG A 161 -12.13 -13.16 -16.84
C ARG A 161 -12.78 -12.28 -15.76
N ARG A 162 -13.81 -11.50 -16.12
CA ARG A 162 -14.59 -10.72 -15.15
C ARG A 162 -15.29 -11.60 -14.12
N LEU A 163 -15.82 -12.76 -14.55
CA LEU A 163 -16.43 -13.72 -13.62
C LEU A 163 -15.40 -14.30 -12.63
N VAL A 164 -14.17 -14.58 -13.09
CA VAL A 164 -13.07 -15.01 -12.22
C VAL A 164 -12.80 -13.96 -11.14
N TRP A 165 -12.67 -12.69 -11.53
CA TRP A 165 -12.46 -11.61 -10.55
C TRP A 165 -13.64 -11.44 -9.59
N GLN A 166 -14.86 -11.48 -10.08
CA GLN A 166 -16.05 -11.44 -9.21
C GLN A 166 -16.06 -12.59 -8.21
N THR A 167 -15.69 -13.79 -8.63
CA THR A 167 -15.62 -14.97 -7.75
C THR A 167 -14.56 -14.80 -6.66
N ILE A 168 -13.38 -14.25 -6.99
CA ILE A 168 -12.32 -13.98 -6.03
C ILE A 168 -12.78 -12.92 -5.03
N LEU A 169 -13.31 -11.79 -5.50
CA LEU A 169 -13.71 -10.65 -4.69
C LEU A 169 -14.93 -10.93 -3.81
N ASN A 170 -15.85 -11.79 -4.25
CA ASN A 170 -17.01 -12.22 -3.48
C ASN A 170 -16.69 -13.27 -2.40
N ARG A 171 -15.44 -13.77 -2.36
CA ARG A 171 -14.95 -14.71 -1.34
C ARG A 171 -13.90 -14.04 -0.45
N PRO A 172 -14.28 -13.43 0.69
CA PRO A 172 -13.40 -12.64 1.54
C PRO A 172 -12.09 -13.34 1.92
N PHE A 173 -12.15 -14.61 2.29
CA PHE A 173 -10.95 -15.39 2.63
C PHE A 173 -9.99 -15.54 1.44
N SER A 174 -10.52 -15.74 0.23
CA SER A 174 -9.71 -15.83 -0.98
C SER A 174 -9.10 -14.48 -1.37
N ALA A 175 -9.87 -13.40 -1.25
CA ALA A 175 -9.39 -12.05 -1.49
C ALA A 175 -8.29 -11.67 -0.48
N PHE A 176 -8.53 -11.89 0.80
CA PHE A 176 -7.58 -11.63 1.87
C PHE A 176 -6.27 -12.39 1.70
N SER A 177 -6.32 -13.70 1.43
CA SER A 177 -5.11 -14.52 1.29
C SER A 177 -4.28 -14.18 0.06
N LYS A 178 -4.91 -13.72 -1.04
CA LYS A 178 -4.23 -13.44 -2.32
C LYS A 178 -3.81 -11.99 -2.48
N MET A 179 -4.57 -11.05 -1.92
CA MET A 179 -4.37 -9.62 -2.17
C MET A 179 -4.21 -8.80 -0.88
N GLY A 180 -4.54 -9.39 0.29
CA GLY A 180 -4.62 -8.63 1.53
C GLY A 180 -5.91 -7.80 1.65
N ASN A 181 -6.03 -7.07 2.75
CA ASN A 181 -7.17 -6.19 3.03
C ASN A 181 -6.84 -4.70 2.83
N VAL A 182 -5.58 -4.38 2.55
CA VAL A 182 -5.11 -3.02 2.30
C VAL A 182 -4.27 -2.98 1.03
N SER A 183 -4.44 -1.93 0.23
CA SER A 183 -3.54 -1.64 -0.88
C SER A 183 -2.79 -0.34 -0.65
N VAL A 184 -1.51 -0.31 -1.00
CA VAL A 184 -0.69 0.90 -0.96
C VAL A 184 -0.03 1.08 -2.32
N THR A 185 -0.24 2.24 -2.93
CA THR A 185 0.45 2.63 -4.16
C THR A 185 1.21 3.92 -3.90
N SER A 186 2.48 3.98 -4.28
CA SER A 186 3.33 5.14 -4.06
C SER A 186 3.88 5.66 -5.39
N LEU A 187 3.55 6.91 -5.72
CA LEU A 187 4.12 7.63 -6.86
C LEU A 187 5.34 8.46 -6.47
N GLY A 188 5.55 8.71 -5.18
CA GLY A 188 6.72 9.45 -4.67
C GLY A 188 8.06 8.80 -4.98
N MET A 189 8.06 7.52 -5.37
CA MET A 189 9.25 6.80 -5.83
C MET A 189 9.61 7.13 -7.30
N THR A 190 8.65 7.61 -8.08
CA THR A 190 8.81 7.82 -9.54
C THR A 190 9.12 9.28 -9.88
N GLY A 191 8.81 10.22 -8.98
CA GLY A 191 9.05 11.65 -9.19
C GLY A 191 8.47 12.52 -8.08
N LYS A 192 8.75 13.83 -8.11
CA LYS A 192 8.16 14.80 -7.18
C LYS A 192 6.86 15.34 -7.77
N ILE A 193 5.73 14.98 -7.16
CA ILE A 193 4.41 15.49 -7.52
C ILE A 193 3.85 16.25 -6.33
N SER A 194 3.58 17.54 -6.50
CA SER A 194 2.91 18.38 -5.50
C SER A 194 1.39 18.27 -5.66
N GLY A 195 0.84 17.15 -5.20
CA GLY A 195 -0.61 16.90 -5.33
C GLY A 195 -0.99 15.50 -4.85
N TRP A 196 -2.26 15.18 -5.03
CA TRP A 196 -2.83 13.87 -4.74
C TRP A 196 -3.20 13.16 -6.03
N PHE A 197 -3.17 11.85 -6.00
CA PHE A 197 -3.77 11.02 -7.03
C PHE A 197 -4.77 10.06 -6.38
N ILE A 198 -5.86 9.79 -7.07
CA ILE A 198 -6.93 8.93 -6.57
C ILE A 198 -6.82 7.60 -7.32
N PRO A 199 -6.30 6.53 -6.68
CA PRO A 199 -6.19 5.23 -7.34
C PRO A 199 -7.56 4.57 -7.47
N VAL A 200 -7.71 3.67 -8.44
CA VAL A 200 -8.84 2.73 -8.50
C VAL A 200 -8.41 1.43 -7.84
N SER A 201 -9.20 0.89 -6.93
CA SER A 201 -8.85 -0.30 -6.16
C SER A 201 -10.01 -1.24 -5.93
N VAL A 202 -9.69 -2.51 -5.67
CA VAL A 202 -10.63 -3.57 -5.26
C VAL A 202 -10.59 -3.83 -3.75
N HIS A 203 -9.62 -3.27 -3.03
CA HIS A 203 -9.41 -3.48 -1.60
C HIS A 203 -10.40 -2.65 -0.77
N PRO A 204 -10.72 -3.08 0.45
CA PRO A 204 -11.53 -2.29 1.39
C PRO A 204 -10.90 -0.93 1.72
N VAL A 205 -9.58 -0.92 1.90
CA VAL A 205 -8.80 0.30 2.16
C VAL A 205 -7.67 0.41 1.16
N THR A 206 -7.46 1.63 0.64
CA THR A 206 -6.34 1.88 -0.27
C THR A 206 -5.71 3.23 0.04
N PHE A 207 -4.38 3.25 0.04
CA PHE A 207 -3.58 4.45 0.22
C PHE A 207 -2.86 4.80 -1.08
N GLY A 208 -3.02 6.04 -1.50
CA GLY A 208 -2.22 6.68 -2.54
C GLY A 208 -1.17 7.57 -1.89
N ILE A 209 0.08 7.12 -1.83
CA ILE A 209 1.18 7.84 -1.21
C ILE A 209 1.84 8.73 -2.26
N GLY A 210 1.73 10.03 -2.08
CA GLY A 210 2.37 11.05 -2.92
C GLY A 210 3.82 11.32 -2.53
N SER A 211 4.30 12.50 -2.89
CA SER A 211 5.64 12.96 -2.54
C SER A 211 5.65 13.70 -1.21
N VAL A 212 6.80 13.68 -0.53
CA VAL A 212 7.07 14.60 0.57
C VAL A 212 7.53 15.93 -0.03
N ILE A 213 6.84 17.01 0.35
CA ILE A 213 7.13 18.38 -0.09
C ILE A 213 7.27 19.30 1.12
N GLN A 214 8.13 20.31 1.02
CA GLN A 214 8.22 21.34 2.04
C GLN A 214 7.09 22.35 1.85
N LYS A 215 6.36 22.63 2.94
CA LYS A 215 5.29 23.63 2.98
C LYS A 215 5.43 24.54 4.19
N ALA A 216 5.01 25.80 4.01
CA ALA A 216 4.76 26.69 5.12
C ALA A 216 3.46 26.29 5.80
N VAL A 217 3.51 25.98 7.09
CA VAL A 217 2.34 25.61 7.92
C VAL A 217 2.33 26.44 9.19
N VAL A 218 1.14 26.66 9.76
CA VAL A 218 1.00 27.38 11.02
C VAL A 218 1.05 26.39 12.18
N VAL A 219 2.03 26.58 13.07
CA VAL A 219 2.18 25.82 14.32
C VAL A 219 2.33 26.81 15.46
N ASN A 220 1.47 26.77 16.47
CA ASN A 220 1.47 27.67 17.62
C ASN A 220 1.48 29.16 17.23
N ASN A 221 0.67 29.54 16.24
CA ASN A 221 0.59 30.91 15.65
C ASN A 221 1.86 31.39 14.90
N GLU A 222 2.80 30.52 14.63
CA GLU A 222 4.01 30.84 13.86
C GLU A 222 4.01 30.08 12.54
N VAL A 223 4.51 30.70 11.46
CA VAL A 223 4.68 30.06 10.17
C VAL A 223 6.02 29.31 10.16
N VAL A 224 5.97 28.01 10.06
CA VAL A 224 7.15 27.14 10.03
C VAL A 224 7.18 26.28 8.77
N ILE A 225 8.38 25.89 8.33
CA ILE A 225 8.53 24.98 7.20
C ILE A 225 8.47 23.54 7.73
N ARG A 226 7.58 22.73 7.15
CA ARG A 226 7.40 21.33 7.48
C ARG A 226 7.50 20.43 6.24
N ASP A 227 7.94 19.19 6.45
CA ASP A 227 7.92 18.14 5.45
C ASP A 227 6.52 17.52 5.45
N MET A 228 5.70 17.82 4.43
CA MET A 228 4.32 17.36 4.32
C MET A 228 4.22 16.21 3.33
N LEU A 229 3.59 15.11 3.74
CA LEU A 229 3.29 13.96 2.89
C LEU A 229 1.86 14.02 2.41
N ASN A 230 1.66 14.09 1.10
CA ASN A 230 0.32 14.01 0.50
C ASN A 230 -0.13 12.55 0.45
N VAL A 231 -1.29 12.27 1.03
CA VAL A 231 -1.86 10.91 1.10
C VAL A 231 -3.32 10.96 0.67
N THR A 232 -3.70 10.08 -0.26
CA THR A 232 -5.10 9.77 -0.55
C THR A 232 -5.47 8.50 0.19
N VAL A 233 -6.58 8.52 0.91
CA VAL A 233 -7.15 7.34 1.56
C VAL A 233 -8.49 7.02 0.93
N LEU A 234 -8.65 5.82 0.39
CA LEU A 234 -9.92 5.28 -0.09
C LEU A 234 -10.45 4.32 0.95
N LEU A 235 -11.72 4.49 1.35
CA LEU A 235 -12.43 3.63 2.28
C LEU A 235 -13.73 3.14 1.64
N ASP A 236 -13.96 1.82 1.65
CA ASP A 236 -15.15 1.21 1.05
C ASP A 236 -16.39 1.48 1.94
N HIS A 237 -17.28 2.36 1.45
CA HIS A 237 -18.49 2.75 2.20
C HIS A 237 -19.50 1.61 2.35
N ASP A 238 -19.32 0.48 1.65
CA ASP A 238 -20.15 -0.72 1.86
C ASP A 238 -19.88 -1.39 3.22
N VAL A 239 -18.76 -1.09 3.88
CA VAL A 239 -18.34 -1.76 5.14
C VAL A 239 -18.10 -0.82 6.31
N ILE A 240 -17.95 0.49 6.07
CA ILE A 240 -17.68 1.49 7.10
C ILE A 240 -18.39 2.81 6.80
N ASP A 241 -18.99 3.41 7.84
CA ASP A 241 -19.68 4.70 7.75
C ASP A 241 -18.75 5.88 8.09
N GLY A 242 -19.22 7.11 7.79
CA GLY A 242 -18.44 8.34 7.91
C GLY A 242 -17.85 8.60 9.29
N GLY A 243 -18.59 8.38 10.39
CA GLY A 243 -18.10 8.62 11.75
C GLY A 243 -16.87 7.74 12.11
N PRO A 244 -16.92 6.41 11.93
CA PRO A 244 -15.75 5.54 12.07
C PRO A 244 -14.61 5.88 11.10
N MET A 245 -14.89 6.30 9.85
CA MET A 245 -13.87 6.74 8.90
C MET A 245 -13.07 7.91 9.44
N VAL A 246 -13.74 8.94 9.96
CA VAL A 246 -13.08 10.13 10.52
C VAL A 246 -12.22 9.78 11.74
N ARG A 247 -12.71 8.91 12.64
CA ARG A 247 -11.91 8.45 13.79
C ARG A 247 -10.64 7.73 13.34
N PHE A 248 -10.77 6.81 12.38
CA PHE A 248 -9.61 6.12 11.81
C PHE A 248 -8.60 7.09 11.19
N ILE A 249 -9.05 8.05 10.38
CA ILE A 249 -8.18 9.05 9.73
C ILE A 249 -7.46 9.90 10.76
N ASN A 250 -8.15 10.37 11.81
CA ASN A 250 -7.55 11.17 12.88
C ASN A 250 -6.50 10.38 13.67
N ASP A 251 -6.75 9.11 13.98
CA ASP A 251 -5.78 8.27 14.68
C ASP A 251 -4.58 7.95 13.80
N LEU A 252 -4.79 7.77 12.49
CA LEU A 252 -3.69 7.58 11.54
C LEU A 252 -2.82 8.84 11.43
N ALA A 253 -3.45 10.03 11.32
CA ALA A 253 -2.73 11.30 11.30
C ALA A 253 -1.84 11.44 12.54
N LYS A 254 -2.40 11.25 13.73
CA LYS A 254 -1.64 11.29 15.00
C LYS A 254 -0.50 10.28 15.01
N SER A 255 -0.74 9.04 14.59
CA SER A 255 0.29 7.98 14.59
C SER A 255 1.46 8.32 13.69
N VAL A 256 1.19 8.90 12.50
CA VAL A 256 2.23 9.32 11.55
C VAL A 256 2.94 10.59 12.07
N GLU A 257 2.22 11.64 12.43
CA GLU A 257 2.79 12.92 12.83
C GLU A 257 3.62 12.82 14.13
N GLN A 258 3.20 11.97 15.07
CA GLN A 258 3.94 11.70 16.30
C GLN A 258 5.02 10.62 16.13
N ALA A 259 5.16 10.05 14.92
CA ALA A 259 6.11 8.98 14.61
C ALA A 259 6.05 7.80 15.61
N GLU A 260 4.83 7.41 16.04
CA GLU A 260 4.62 6.39 17.08
C GLU A 260 5.32 5.06 16.76
N ALA A 261 5.23 4.59 15.52
CA ALA A 261 5.85 3.34 15.11
C ALA A 261 7.39 3.34 15.22
N LEU A 262 8.02 4.52 15.25
CA LEU A 262 9.48 4.66 15.38
C LEU A 262 9.95 4.77 16.85
N ARG A 263 9.07 5.00 17.82
CA ARG A 263 9.44 5.15 19.24
C ARG A 263 9.99 3.86 19.83
N ASN A 264 9.40 2.72 19.48
CA ASN A 264 9.73 1.42 20.05
C ASN A 264 11.01 0.78 19.47
N THR A 265 11.65 1.42 18.50
CA THR A 265 12.86 0.90 17.86
C THR A 265 14.12 1.19 18.70
N GLN A 266 14.09 2.17 19.59
CA GLN A 266 15.22 2.52 20.44
C GLN A 266 15.37 1.62 21.68
N THR A 267 14.29 0.96 22.14
CA THR A 267 14.32 0.14 23.35
C THR A 267 14.99 -1.23 23.16
N ASN A 268 15.06 -1.75 21.93
CA ASN A 268 15.68 -3.05 21.68
C ASN A 268 17.20 -3.01 21.47
N THR A 269 17.80 -1.83 21.34
CA THR A 269 19.26 -1.68 21.18
C THR A 269 19.99 -1.59 22.52
N THR A 270 19.29 -1.20 23.59
CA THR A 270 19.87 -1.02 24.93
C THR A 270 19.92 -2.32 25.73
N SER A 271 19.12 -3.35 25.37
CA SER A 271 19.04 -4.61 26.12
C SER A 271 20.08 -5.68 25.70
N VAL A 272 20.88 -5.43 24.68
CA VAL A 272 21.92 -6.39 24.22
C VAL A 272 23.30 -6.09 24.84
N ASN A 273 23.50 -4.86 25.37
CA ASN A 273 24.79 -4.48 25.97
C ASN A 273 24.90 -4.72 27.49
N ASP A 274 23.85 -5.18 28.15
CA ASP A 274 23.88 -5.45 29.62
C ASP A 274 24.10 -6.91 29.99
N LEU A 275 24.51 -7.77 29.06
CA LEU A 275 24.81 -9.21 29.32
C LEU A 275 26.26 -9.58 29.08
N THR A 276 27.20 -8.64 29.17
CA THR A 276 28.64 -8.94 29.22
C THR A 276 29.28 -8.10 30.30
N VAL A 277 29.15 -8.55 31.53
CA VAL A 277 30.14 -8.38 32.62
C VAL A 277 30.22 -9.69 33.35
#